data_3a85f40488f8741b368a079788be2644
#
_entry.id   3a85f40488f8741b368a079788be2644
#
_cell.length_a   1.000
_cell.length_b   1.000
_cell.length_c   1.000
_cell.angle_alpha   90.00
_cell.angle_beta   90.00
_cell.angle_gamma   90.00
#
_symmetry.space_group_name_H-M   'P 1'
#
loop_
_entity.id
_entity.type
_entity.pdbx_description
1 polymer ?
#
loop_
_entity_poly.entity_id
_entity_poly.type
_entity_poly.pdbx_seq_one_letter_code
_entity_poly.pdbx_strand_id
1 'polypeptide(L)'
;SACFCPYSPTSSSQEEKRQNLRTDRQAAAGWTGVNERTFIAVKPDGVQRRLVGEIVRRFERRGFKLVGLKLLQASEDVLREHYWELRNKPFFSRLMTYMSSGPVVAMVWQGLDVVKTARKMMGETNPADSMPGTIRGDFCVEVGRNVIHGSDSVESAQKEISLWFRSNELQVWEPSSNCWIYN
;
A
#
# COMPACT_ATOMS: atom_id res chain seq x y z
N SER A 1 -4.55 -43.82 -5.21
CA SER A 1 -3.32 -43.35 -5.88
C SER A 1 -2.97 -41.99 -5.32
N ALA A 2 -1.98 -41.94 -4.42
CA ALA A 2 -1.48 -40.70 -3.83
C ALA A 2 -0.44 -40.09 -4.77
N CYS A 3 -0.65 -38.87 -5.20
CA CYS A 3 0.37 -38.08 -5.88
C CYS A 3 1.39 -37.58 -4.84
N PHE A 4 2.55 -38.19 -4.86
CA PHE A 4 3.74 -37.76 -4.13
C PHE A 4 4.42 -36.64 -4.91
N CYS A 5 4.51 -35.45 -4.34
CA CYS A 5 5.37 -34.38 -4.82
C CYS A 5 6.74 -34.52 -4.13
N PRO A 6 7.83 -34.80 -4.84
CA PRO A 6 9.14 -34.84 -4.20
C PRO A 6 9.70 -33.43 -4.02
N TYR A 7 9.68 -32.96 -2.78
CA TYR A 7 10.42 -31.76 -2.39
C TYR A 7 11.86 -32.17 -2.06
N SER A 8 12.80 -31.88 -2.93
CA SER A 8 14.24 -32.05 -2.67
C SER A 8 14.85 -30.71 -2.28
N PRO A 9 15.45 -30.57 -1.09
CA PRO A 9 16.08 -29.34 -0.64
C PRO A 9 17.57 -29.33 -0.98
N THR A 10 17.95 -28.94 -2.20
CA THR A 10 19.34 -28.57 -2.51
C THR A 10 19.39 -27.61 -3.69
N SER A 11 19.10 -26.32 -3.45
CA SER A 11 19.54 -25.20 -4.27
C SER A 11 19.17 -23.82 -3.68
N SER A 12 18.93 -23.73 -2.37
CA SER A 12 18.40 -22.53 -1.73
C SER A 12 19.25 -21.27 -1.91
N SER A 13 20.58 -21.39 -1.97
CA SER A 13 21.43 -20.21 -2.06
C SER A 13 21.55 -19.60 -3.48
N GLN A 14 21.37 -20.40 -4.51
CA GLN A 14 21.43 -19.90 -5.89
C GLN A 14 20.06 -19.39 -6.37
N GLU A 15 18.97 -20.00 -5.93
CA GLU A 15 17.62 -19.52 -6.20
C GLU A 15 17.31 -18.25 -5.45
N GLU A 16 17.70 -18.12 -4.17
CA GLU A 16 17.61 -16.87 -3.42
C GLU A 16 18.43 -15.75 -4.07
N LYS A 17 19.65 -16.02 -4.53
CA LYS A 17 20.47 -15.04 -5.27
C LYS A 17 19.85 -14.68 -6.63
N ARG A 18 19.26 -15.63 -7.34
CA ARG A 18 18.54 -15.35 -8.60
C ARG A 18 17.23 -14.60 -8.38
N GLN A 19 16.55 -14.87 -7.30
CA GLN A 19 15.32 -14.19 -6.92
C GLN A 19 15.60 -12.76 -6.44
N ASN A 20 16.65 -12.55 -5.66
CA ASN A 20 17.14 -11.21 -5.27
C ASN A 20 17.63 -10.41 -6.49
N LEU A 21 18.37 -11.02 -7.43
CA LEU A 21 18.80 -10.38 -8.67
C LEU A 21 17.63 -10.06 -9.62
N ARG A 22 16.55 -10.84 -9.61
CA ARG A 22 15.31 -10.51 -10.34
C ARG A 22 14.53 -9.38 -9.68
N THR A 23 14.46 -9.36 -8.36
CA THR A 23 13.82 -8.28 -7.58
C THR A 23 14.57 -6.96 -7.75
N ASP A 24 15.91 -6.98 -7.72
CA ASP A 24 16.74 -5.78 -7.93
C ASP A 24 16.68 -5.28 -9.39
N ARG A 25 16.57 -6.15 -10.38
CA ARG A 25 16.38 -5.75 -11.78
C ARG A 25 14.99 -5.19 -12.06
N GLN A 26 13.95 -5.65 -11.36
CA GLN A 26 12.61 -5.07 -11.43
C GLN A 26 12.49 -3.76 -10.65
N ALA A 27 13.27 -3.58 -9.58
CA ALA A 27 13.41 -2.30 -8.88
C ALA A 27 14.13 -1.25 -9.75
N ALA A 28 15.02 -1.69 -10.66
CA ALA A 28 15.73 -0.82 -11.61
C ALA A 28 14.94 -0.53 -12.90
N ALA A 29 13.95 -1.35 -13.28
CA ALA A 29 13.00 -1.04 -14.34
C ALA A 29 11.93 -0.10 -13.78
N GLY A 30 12.12 1.22 -13.94
CA GLY A 30 11.36 2.29 -13.32
C GLY A 30 9.87 1.98 -13.14
N TRP A 31 9.32 2.38 -12.00
CA TRP A 31 7.89 2.25 -11.67
C TRP A 31 7.06 3.17 -12.58
N THR A 32 6.95 2.77 -13.84
CA THR A 32 6.28 3.50 -14.91
C THR A 32 5.24 2.63 -15.59
N GLY A 33 4.23 3.24 -16.17
CA GLY A 33 3.16 2.55 -16.87
C GLY A 33 2.41 1.58 -15.93
N VAL A 34 2.15 0.38 -16.40
CA VAL A 34 1.44 -0.69 -15.63
C VAL A 34 2.23 -1.20 -14.42
N ASN A 35 3.52 -0.86 -14.32
CA ASN A 35 4.40 -1.24 -13.21
C ASN A 35 4.50 -0.15 -12.12
N GLU A 36 3.81 0.96 -12.29
CA GLU A 36 3.73 2.00 -11.26
C GLU A 36 3.12 1.43 -9.98
N ARG A 37 3.69 1.79 -8.83
CA ARG A 37 3.24 1.33 -7.51
C ARG A 37 2.90 2.51 -6.62
N THR A 38 1.96 2.30 -5.72
CA THR A 38 1.58 3.26 -4.66
C THR A 38 1.53 2.57 -3.31
N PHE A 39 1.85 3.33 -2.26
CA PHE A 39 1.63 2.91 -0.88
C PHE A 39 0.26 3.40 -0.42
N ILE A 40 -0.50 2.51 0.20
CA ILE A 40 -1.79 2.82 0.82
C ILE A 40 -1.77 2.29 2.25
N ALA A 41 -2.20 3.12 3.21
CA ALA A 41 -2.38 2.67 4.58
C ALA A 41 -3.81 2.95 5.06
N VAL A 42 -4.48 1.93 5.59
CA VAL A 42 -5.72 2.10 6.34
C VAL A 42 -5.33 2.45 7.77
N LYS A 43 -5.73 3.64 8.21
CA LYS A 43 -5.40 4.20 9.52
C LYS A 43 -6.13 3.48 10.64
N PRO A 44 -5.75 3.68 11.92
CA PRO A 44 -6.37 2.97 13.04
C PRO A 44 -7.90 3.09 13.11
N ASP A 45 -8.45 4.24 12.79
CA ASP A 45 -9.92 4.43 12.73
C ASP A 45 -10.58 3.60 11.64
N GLY A 46 -9.96 3.48 10.46
CA GLY A 46 -10.45 2.62 9.37
C GLY A 46 -10.41 1.14 9.73
N VAL A 47 -9.37 0.70 10.44
CA VAL A 47 -9.27 -0.69 10.95
C VAL A 47 -10.34 -0.94 12.02
N GLN A 48 -10.47 -0.06 13.01
CA GLN A 48 -11.47 -0.18 14.09
C GLN A 48 -12.90 -0.16 13.56
N ARG A 49 -13.17 0.60 12.52
CA ARG A 49 -14.47 0.68 11.84
C ARG A 49 -14.71 -0.45 10.84
N ARG A 50 -13.79 -1.41 10.72
CA ARG A 50 -13.89 -2.58 9.84
C ARG A 50 -14.05 -2.22 8.35
N LEU A 51 -13.37 -1.15 7.91
CA LEU A 51 -13.43 -0.67 6.52
C LEU A 51 -12.36 -1.29 5.61
N VAL A 52 -11.45 -2.12 6.15
CA VAL A 52 -10.34 -2.72 5.40
C VAL A 52 -10.84 -3.47 4.16
N GLY A 53 -11.81 -4.37 4.33
CA GLY A 53 -12.34 -5.18 3.23
C GLY A 53 -13.00 -4.34 2.13
N GLU A 54 -13.72 -3.29 2.51
CA GLU A 54 -14.34 -2.37 1.54
C GLU A 54 -13.28 -1.58 0.75
N ILE A 55 -12.23 -1.11 1.42
CA ILE A 55 -11.14 -0.39 0.77
C ILE A 55 -10.39 -1.30 -0.20
N VAL A 56 -10.00 -2.51 0.23
CA VAL A 56 -9.36 -3.52 -0.63
C VAL A 56 -10.22 -3.79 -1.87
N ARG A 57 -11.50 -4.05 -1.66
CA ARG A 57 -12.46 -4.31 -2.74
C ARG A 57 -12.53 -3.18 -3.77
N ARG A 58 -12.47 -1.92 -3.36
CA ARG A 58 -12.48 -0.78 -4.29
C ARG A 58 -11.24 -0.74 -5.18
N PHE A 59 -10.06 -1.03 -4.61
CA PHE A 59 -8.82 -1.10 -5.37
C PHE A 59 -8.80 -2.29 -6.34
N GLU A 60 -9.23 -3.46 -5.89
CA GLU A 60 -9.37 -4.67 -6.75
C GLU A 60 -10.36 -4.45 -7.88
N ARG A 61 -11.53 -3.89 -7.60
CA ARG A 61 -12.54 -3.57 -8.61
C ARG A 61 -12.08 -2.55 -9.64
N ARG A 62 -11.15 -1.66 -9.26
CA ARG A 62 -10.53 -0.71 -10.18
C ARG A 62 -9.57 -1.43 -11.15
N GLY A 63 -9.18 -2.66 -10.88
CA GLY A 63 -8.25 -3.45 -11.67
C GLY A 63 -6.79 -3.34 -11.22
N PHE A 64 -6.52 -2.78 -10.05
CA PHE A 64 -5.17 -2.71 -9.50
C PHE A 64 -4.74 -4.05 -8.91
N LYS A 65 -3.45 -4.36 -9.04
CA LYS A 65 -2.83 -5.56 -8.51
C LYS A 65 -2.31 -5.33 -7.10
N LEU A 66 -2.72 -6.18 -6.15
CA LEU A 66 -2.17 -6.17 -4.79
C LEU A 66 -0.79 -6.83 -4.80
N VAL A 67 0.23 -6.10 -4.34
CA VAL A 67 1.63 -6.54 -4.31
C VAL A 67 2.10 -6.84 -2.89
N GLY A 68 1.61 -6.13 -1.91
CA GLY A 68 1.91 -6.34 -0.50
C GLY A 68 0.75 -5.92 0.38
N LEU A 69 0.54 -6.65 1.48
CA LEU A 69 -0.47 -6.33 2.48
C LEU A 69 -0.04 -6.88 3.83
N LYS A 70 -0.11 -6.05 4.87
CA LYS A 70 0.10 -6.48 6.25
C LYS A 70 -0.67 -5.62 7.26
N LEU A 71 -1.13 -6.28 8.31
CA LEU A 71 -1.68 -5.64 9.51
C LEU A 71 -0.57 -5.55 10.55
N LEU A 72 -0.30 -4.36 11.06
CA LEU A 72 0.76 -4.16 12.05
C LEU A 72 0.48 -2.98 12.98
N GLN A 73 1.03 -3.07 14.18
CA GLN A 73 1.21 -1.91 15.05
C GLN A 73 2.48 -1.19 14.60
N ALA A 74 2.34 -0.02 13.99
CA ALA A 74 3.50 0.73 13.51
C ALA A 74 4.35 1.24 14.68
N SER A 75 5.67 1.10 14.58
CA SER A 75 6.59 1.68 15.57
C SER A 75 6.62 3.20 15.46
N GLU A 76 6.95 3.85 16.57
CA GLU A 76 7.06 5.32 16.60
C GLU A 76 8.11 5.83 15.60
N ASP A 77 9.22 5.10 15.44
CA ASP A 77 10.29 5.47 14.50
C ASP A 77 9.79 5.46 13.05
N VAL A 78 9.07 4.42 12.64
CA VAL A 78 8.47 4.34 11.30
C VAL A 78 7.47 5.48 11.08
N LEU A 79 6.64 5.77 12.08
CA LEU A 79 5.66 6.86 11.97
C LEU A 79 6.32 8.24 11.90
N ARG A 80 7.38 8.47 12.68
CA ARG A 80 8.15 9.73 12.66
C ARG A 80 8.82 9.94 11.30
N GLU A 81 9.39 8.90 10.73
CA GLU A 81 9.99 8.97 9.39
C GLU A 81 8.93 9.18 8.31
N HIS A 82 7.83 8.44 8.37
CA HIS A 82 6.72 8.57 7.42
C HIS A 82 6.12 9.97 7.38
N TYR A 83 5.95 10.61 8.55
CA TYR A 83 5.39 11.96 8.67
C TYR A 83 6.46 13.04 8.89
N TRP A 84 7.71 12.76 8.52
CA TRP A 84 8.84 13.67 8.77
C TRP A 84 8.61 15.09 8.28
N GLU A 85 7.99 15.26 7.13
CA GLU A 85 7.68 16.59 6.56
C GLU A 85 6.69 17.39 7.41
N LEU A 86 5.91 16.74 8.25
CA LEU A 86 4.92 17.35 9.13
C LEU A 86 5.45 17.64 10.53
N ARG A 87 6.72 17.31 10.87
CA ARG A 87 7.29 17.38 12.21
C ARG A 87 7.18 18.76 12.88
N ASN A 88 7.17 19.84 12.10
CA ASN A 88 7.08 21.21 12.59
C ASN A 88 5.63 21.74 12.66
N LYS A 89 4.64 20.92 12.31
CA LYS A 89 3.23 21.33 12.36
C LYS A 89 2.67 21.17 13.78
N PRO A 90 1.81 22.09 14.23
CA PRO A 90 1.27 22.07 15.61
C PRO A 90 0.45 20.80 15.92
N PHE A 91 -0.07 20.12 14.92
CA PHE A 91 -0.85 18.89 15.08
C PHE A 91 0.01 17.61 15.08
N PHE A 92 1.33 17.70 14.87
CA PHE A 92 2.20 16.52 14.69
C PHE A 92 2.13 15.55 15.87
N SER A 93 2.25 16.05 17.11
CA SER A 93 2.17 15.20 18.30
C SER A 93 0.84 14.43 18.39
N ARG A 94 -0.27 15.11 18.10
CA ARG A 94 -1.59 14.49 18.08
C ARG A 94 -1.73 13.45 16.96
N LEU A 95 -1.13 13.71 15.79
CA LEU A 95 -1.07 12.76 14.69
C LEU A 95 -0.30 11.49 15.10
N MET A 96 0.85 11.64 15.77
CA MET A 96 1.65 10.51 16.24
C MET A 96 0.89 9.67 17.25
N THR A 97 0.26 10.29 18.26
CA THR A 97 -0.59 9.61 19.24
C THR A 97 -1.72 8.85 18.57
N TYR A 98 -2.38 9.46 17.58
CA TYR A 98 -3.45 8.83 16.83
C TYR A 98 -2.97 7.63 16.01
N MET A 99 -1.90 7.77 15.24
CA MET A 99 -1.36 6.69 14.41
C MET A 99 -0.79 5.53 15.23
N SER A 100 -0.39 5.78 16.48
CA SER A 100 0.09 4.76 17.43
C SER A 100 -1.04 4.11 18.24
N SER A 101 -2.27 4.61 18.14
CA SER A 101 -3.38 4.17 19.00
C SER A 101 -3.97 2.80 18.67
N GLY A 102 -3.58 2.22 17.55
CA GLY A 102 -4.07 0.92 17.10
C GLY A 102 -3.36 0.43 15.85
N PRO A 103 -3.68 -0.77 15.40
CA PRO A 103 -3.07 -1.35 14.20
C PRO A 103 -3.48 -0.57 12.94
N VAL A 104 -2.60 -0.61 11.95
CA VAL A 104 -2.81 -0.10 10.60
C VAL A 104 -2.69 -1.25 9.59
N VAL A 105 -3.37 -1.13 8.45
CA VAL A 105 -3.14 -2.03 7.31
C VAL A 105 -2.33 -1.29 6.28
N ALA A 106 -1.09 -1.73 6.07
CA ALA A 106 -0.21 -1.23 5.03
C ALA A 106 -0.35 -2.08 3.77
N MET A 107 -0.47 -1.44 2.61
CA MET A 107 -0.67 -2.09 1.32
C MET A 107 0.22 -1.47 0.25
N VAL A 108 0.57 -2.29 -0.75
CA VAL A 108 1.21 -1.85 -1.99
C VAL A 108 0.34 -2.29 -3.16
N TRP A 109 -0.08 -1.33 -3.96
CA TRP A 109 -0.89 -1.55 -5.16
C TRP A 109 -0.10 -1.18 -6.41
N GLN A 110 -0.29 -1.93 -7.48
CA GLN A 110 0.38 -1.72 -8.76
C GLN A 110 -0.64 -1.60 -9.91
N GLY A 111 -0.38 -0.71 -10.85
CA GLY A 111 -1.19 -0.54 -12.06
C GLY A 111 -0.90 0.78 -12.77
N LEU A 112 -1.51 0.96 -13.93
CA LEU A 112 -1.35 2.18 -14.74
C LEU A 112 -1.88 3.41 -13.99
N ASP A 113 -1.03 4.43 -13.84
CA ASP A 113 -1.35 5.69 -13.13
C ASP A 113 -1.90 5.45 -11.71
N VAL A 114 -1.44 4.40 -11.02
CA VAL A 114 -2.03 3.98 -9.73
C VAL A 114 -1.90 5.05 -8.65
N VAL A 115 -0.82 5.81 -8.59
CA VAL A 115 -0.64 6.89 -7.59
C VAL A 115 -1.74 7.94 -7.75
N LYS A 116 -1.87 8.48 -8.95
CA LYS A 116 -2.87 9.52 -9.27
C LYS A 116 -4.30 9.01 -9.10
N THR A 117 -4.56 7.78 -9.57
CA THR A 117 -5.91 7.19 -9.50
C THR A 117 -6.29 6.85 -8.07
N ALA A 118 -5.36 6.30 -7.28
CA ALA A 118 -5.59 6.04 -5.86
C ALA A 118 -5.96 7.32 -5.09
N ARG A 119 -5.26 8.44 -5.34
CA ARG A 119 -5.58 9.74 -4.75
C ARG A 119 -7.02 10.17 -5.08
N LYS A 120 -7.45 10.01 -6.33
CA LYS A 120 -8.84 10.29 -6.75
C LYS A 120 -9.86 9.37 -6.07
N MET A 121 -9.54 8.09 -5.91
CA MET A 121 -10.40 7.12 -5.23
C MET A 121 -10.53 7.41 -3.73
N MET A 122 -9.48 7.92 -3.12
CA MET A 122 -9.47 8.29 -1.70
C MET A 122 -10.29 9.55 -1.40
N GLY A 123 -10.27 10.51 -2.31
CA GLY A 123 -10.83 11.85 -2.08
C GLY A 123 -9.84 12.81 -1.41
N GLU A 124 -10.30 14.04 -1.17
CA GLU A 124 -9.49 15.10 -0.58
C GLU A 124 -9.12 14.80 0.89
N THR A 125 -8.04 15.43 1.38
CA THR A 125 -7.58 15.24 2.77
C THR A 125 -8.64 15.64 3.78
N ASN A 126 -9.37 16.73 3.52
CA ASN A 126 -10.53 17.11 4.29
C ASN A 126 -11.77 16.40 3.73
N PRO A 127 -12.47 15.56 4.51
CA PRO A 127 -13.66 14.86 4.04
C PRO A 127 -14.78 15.78 3.54
N ALA A 128 -14.88 17.00 4.07
CA ALA A 128 -15.88 17.97 3.62
C ALA A 128 -15.72 18.37 2.14
N ASP A 129 -14.50 18.28 1.61
CA ASP A 129 -14.18 18.60 0.22
C ASP A 129 -14.17 17.35 -0.68
N SER A 130 -14.41 16.17 -0.09
CA SER A 130 -14.38 14.88 -0.80
C SER A 130 -15.73 14.60 -1.47
N MET A 131 -15.67 14.27 -2.75
CA MET A 131 -16.88 13.90 -3.50
C MET A 131 -17.48 12.58 -3.01
N PRO A 132 -18.81 12.43 -3.01
CA PRO A 132 -19.47 11.13 -2.83
C PRO A 132 -18.92 10.10 -3.84
N GLY A 133 -18.77 8.85 -3.41
CA GLY A 133 -18.14 7.79 -4.19
C GLY A 133 -16.64 7.64 -3.94
N THR A 134 -16.00 8.63 -3.35
CA THR A 134 -14.63 8.49 -2.84
C THR A 134 -14.64 7.86 -1.44
N ILE A 135 -13.52 7.27 -1.04
CA ILE A 135 -13.44 6.61 0.29
C ILE A 135 -13.71 7.60 1.41
N ARG A 136 -13.12 8.78 1.36
CA ARG A 136 -13.35 9.81 2.39
C ARG A 136 -14.74 10.44 2.28
N GLY A 137 -15.23 10.65 1.07
CA GLY A 137 -16.60 11.18 0.86
C GLY A 137 -17.68 10.25 1.39
N ASP A 138 -17.46 8.94 1.31
CA ASP A 138 -18.46 7.94 1.76
C ASP A 138 -18.31 7.61 3.25
N PHE A 139 -17.10 7.66 3.82
CA PHE A 139 -16.84 7.10 5.15
C PHE A 139 -16.34 8.09 6.19
N CYS A 140 -15.94 9.30 5.81
CA CYS A 140 -15.31 10.23 6.74
C CYS A 140 -16.16 11.48 6.96
N VAL A 141 -16.07 12.01 8.18
CA VAL A 141 -16.73 13.26 8.58
C VAL A 141 -15.69 14.29 9.01
N GLU A 142 -14.65 13.87 9.74
CA GLU A 142 -13.62 14.75 10.29
C GLU A 142 -12.24 14.49 9.68
N VAL A 143 -11.49 15.58 9.45
CA VAL A 143 -10.12 15.53 8.91
C VAL A 143 -9.16 14.76 9.81
N GLY A 144 -9.34 14.80 11.12
CA GLY A 144 -8.51 14.08 12.10
C GLY A 144 -8.78 12.56 12.15
N ARG A 145 -9.81 12.08 11.48
CA ARG A 145 -10.24 10.67 11.39
C ARG A 145 -10.66 10.36 9.96
N ASN A 146 -9.69 10.48 9.03
CA ASN A 146 -9.96 10.38 7.60
C ASN A 146 -9.55 9.04 6.96
N VAL A 147 -9.46 7.98 7.76
CA VAL A 147 -9.49 6.55 7.43
C VAL A 147 -8.27 6.04 6.66
N ILE A 148 -7.74 6.78 5.70
CA ILE A 148 -6.79 6.25 4.73
C ILE A 148 -5.68 7.26 4.42
N HIS A 149 -4.47 6.73 4.15
CA HIS A 149 -3.34 7.46 3.58
C HIS A 149 -2.96 6.85 2.23
N GLY A 150 -2.50 7.66 1.30
CA GLY A 150 -1.91 7.22 0.04
C GLY A 150 -0.83 8.19 -0.42
N SER A 151 0.19 7.65 -1.08
CA SER A 151 1.29 8.43 -1.63
C SER A 151 0.79 9.52 -2.58
N ASP A 152 1.45 10.66 -2.59
CA ASP A 152 1.09 11.81 -3.42
C ASP A 152 1.87 11.89 -4.74
N SER A 153 2.99 11.16 -4.82
CA SER A 153 3.84 11.06 -6.01
C SER A 153 4.48 9.67 -6.11
N VAL A 154 5.07 9.36 -7.26
CA VAL A 154 5.83 8.11 -7.45
C VAL A 154 7.06 8.09 -6.53
N GLU A 155 7.73 9.22 -6.35
CA GLU A 155 8.89 9.37 -5.46
C GLU A 155 8.50 9.12 -4.00
N SER A 156 7.38 9.69 -3.54
CA SER A 156 6.85 9.43 -2.21
C SER A 156 6.47 7.96 -2.04
N ALA A 157 5.85 7.36 -3.06
CA ALA A 157 5.50 5.94 -3.05
C ALA A 157 6.73 5.05 -2.88
N GLN A 158 7.83 5.34 -3.58
CA GLN A 158 9.09 4.58 -3.45
C GLN A 158 9.65 4.66 -2.03
N LYS A 159 9.70 5.86 -1.45
CA LYS A 159 10.17 6.08 -0.08
C LYS A 159 9.28 5.36 0.95
N GLU A 160 7.98 5.56 0.85
CA GLU A 160 7.02 4.97 1.77
C GLU A 160 7.01 3.44 1.68
N ILE A 161 7.04 2.85 0.49
CA ILE A 161 7.12 1.40 0.33
C ILE A 161 8.42 0.86 0.93
N SER A 162 9.56 1.49 0.68
CA SER A 162 10.86 1.08 1.25
C SER A 162 10.91 1.19 2.77
N LEU A 163 10.19 2.17 3.35
CA LEU A 163 10.09 2.34 4.79
C LEU A 163 9.20 1.27 5.44
N TRP A 164 8.07 0.94 4.81
CA TRP A 164 7.07 0.06 5.41
C TRP A 164 7.26 -1.41 5.07
N PHE A 165 7.86 -1.74 3.93
CA PHE A 165 7.99 -3.12 3.45
C PHE A 165 9.45 -3.49 3.21
N ARG A 166 9.81 -4.72 3.60
CA ARG A 166 11.01 -5.37 3.11
C ARG A 166 10.78 -5.90 1.70
N SER A 167 11.83 -6.06 0.91
CA SER A 167 11.71 -6.55 -0.48
C SER A 167 11.04 -7.93 -0.58
N ASN A 168 11.27 -8.80 0.39
CA ASN A 168 10.68 -10.14 0.47
C ASN A 168 9.20 -10.17 0.91
N GLU A 169 8.65 -9.04 1.35
CA GLU A 169 7.22 -8.89 1.67
C GLU A 169 6.40 -8.46 0.46
N LEU A 170 7.05 -8.13 -0.66
CA LEU A 170 6.41 -7.74 -1.91
C LEU A 170 6.39 -8.93 -2.88
N GLN A 171 5.18 -9.28 -3.34
CA GLN A 171 4.99 -10.44 -4.20
C GLN A 171 5.08 -10.05 -5.68
N VAL A 172 5.78 -10.88 -6.46
CA VAL A 172 5.83 -10.78 -7.92
C VAL A 172 4.95 -11.89 -8.48
N TRP A 173 3.84 -11.50 -9.07
CA TRP A 173 2.88 -12.43 -9.65
C TRP A 173 2.12 -11.77 -10.79
N GLU A 174 1.58 -12.57 -11.72
CA GLU A 174 0.81 -12.08 -12.85
C GLU A 174 -0.66 -12.48 -12.69
N PRO A 175 -1.58 -11.50 -12.58
CA PRO A 175 -3.01 -11.80 -12.54
C PRO A 175 -3.49 -12.29 -13.91
N SER A 176 -4.29 -13.36 -13.91
CA SER A 176 -4.92 -13.89 -15.13
C SER A 176 -5.85 -12.89 -15.81
N SER A 177 -6.27 -11.87 -15.10
CA SER A 177 -7.14 -10.79 -15.60
C SER A 177 -6.40 -9.70 -16.37
N ASN A 178 -5.06 -9.69 -16.40
CA ASN A 178 -4.30 -8.61 -17.06
C ASN A 178 -4.71 -8.39 -18.52
N CYS A 179 -4.92 -9.44 -19.28
CA CYS A 179 -5.36 -9.37 -20.69
C CYS A 179 -6.79 -8.84 -20.87
N TRP A 180 -7.55 -8.68 -19.80
CA TRP A 180 -8.89 -8.07 -19.79
C TRP A 180 -8.91 -6.62 -19.30
N ILE A 181 -7.79 -6.16 -18.73
CA ILE A 181 -7.65 -4.82 -18.16
C ILE A 181 -6.75 -3.93 -19.02
N TYR A 182 -5.69 -4.54 -19.59
CA TYR A 182 -4.69 -3.85 -20.40
C TYR A 182 -4.60 -4.47 -21.80
N ASN A 183 -4.32 -3.63 -22.81
CA ASN A 183 -4.07 -4.05 -24.20
C ASN A 183 -2.63 -4.51 -24.38
#